data_71ca2d67113d6056d55aab0805c0ac62
#
_entry.id   71ca2d67113d6056d55aab0805c0ac62
#
_cell.length_a   1.000
_cell.length_b   1.000
_cell.length_c   1.000
_cell.angle_alpha   90.00
_cell.angle_beta   90.00
_cell.angle_gamma   90.00
#
_symmetry.space_group_name_H-M   'P 1'
#
loop_
_entity.id
_entity.type
_entity.pdbx_description
1 polymer ?
#
loop_
_entity_poly.entity_id
_entity_poly.type
_entity_poly.pdbx_seq_one_letter_code
_entity_poly.pdbx_strand_id
1 'polypeptide(L)'
;MAGRGGGSTSPPPGPGVGAERRRRQPPQPRDALPGPAGAVLGAERRQRAAGMAAALRRCRWRRRLRGRRWALAAGLLSAAAALALYSALPEPAGADGEAVTVLLWWEPFGRPRRLPDCRRRYNISGCRLSADRSLFGEAQAVLFHHRDLARHGAEGLPRGSPPRPPRQRWVWMNFESPSHSPGLRGLAGLFNWTMSYRRDSDVFIPYGYLYVPPAPRPLVLPRKTRLVAWVISNWNEEHARVRYYRQLKEHLPIDVYGARGLALAEGGLVETVSAYKFYLAFENSQHTDYITEKLWRNAFSASAVPVVLGPRRANYERFIPPDSFIHVDDFPSPRLLATYLKFLDKNKPSYRRYFAWRKKYEVHVTSFWDEHFCKVCDAVRAAGNQIKTVRNLASWFES
;
A
#
# COMPACT_ATOMS: atom_id res chain seq x y z
N MET A 1 -20.37 61.27 -1.89
CA MET A 1 -19.26 61.87 -2.63
C MET A 1 -18.56 60.75 -3.31
N ALA A 2 -18.83 60.44 -4.55
CA ALA A 2 -18.22 60.93 -5.79
C ALA A 2 -16.73 60.53 -5.85
N GLY A 3 -16.26 59.83 -6.76
CA GLY A 3 -16.31 59.65 -8.17
C GLY A 3 -15.47 58.39 -8.60
N ARG A 4 -15.89 57.63 -9.56
CA ARG A 4 -15.75 57.75 -11.02
C ARG A 4 -14.33 57.57 -11.56
N GLY A 5 -14.22 56.61 -12.49
CA GLY A 5 -13.38 56.53 -13.67
C GLY A 5 -12.64 55.21 -13.77
N GLY A 6 -12.76 54.31 -14.70
CA GLY A 6 -13.17 54.36 -16.09
C GLY A 6 -12.01 53.95 -16.98
N GLY A 7 -12.26 53.00 -17.91
CA GLY A 7 -11.39 52.66 -19.06
C GLY A 7 -10.89 51.23 -19.05
N SER A 8 -11.49 50.19 -19.66
CA SER A 8 -11.73 49.95 -21.09
C SER A 8 -10.43 49.89 -21.94
N THR A 9 -10.04 48.69 -22.37
CA THR A 9 -9.93 48.39 -23.81
C THR A 9 -9.41 46.94 -24.03
N SER A 10 -10.18 46.23 -24.78
CA SER A 10 -9.80 44.98 -25.51
C SER A 10 -9.34 45.35 -26.96
N PRO A 11 -9.23 44.37 -27.85
CA PRO A 11 -8.04 43.75 -28.40
C PRO A 11 -7.82 44.20 -29.88
N PRO A 12 -7.48 43.46 -30.89
CA PRO A 12 -6.63 42.39 -31.37
C PRO A 12 -5.71 42.84 -32.55
N PRO A 13 -5.36 42.20 -33.65
CA PRO A 13 -5.49 40.84 -34.17
C PRO A 13 -4.20 40.27 -34.81
N GLY A 14 -4.28 39.03 -35.36
CA GLY A 14 -3.29 38.41 -36.24
C GLY A 14 -3.13 39.11 -37.64
N PRO A 15 -2.51 38.56 -38.62
CA PRO A 15 -2.66 37.22 -39.18
C PRO A 15 -1.35 36.65 -39.83
N GLY A 16 -1.36 35.44 -40.30
CA GLY A 16 -1.28 35.15 -41.75
C GLY A 16 -0.21 34.16 -42.18
N VAL A 17 -0.68 33.07 -42.74
CA VAL A 17 -0.51 32.55 -44.10
C VAL A 17 0.82 31.88 -44.51
N GLY A 18 0.68 30.70 -45.08
CA GLY A 18 1.47 30.16 -46.19
C GLY A 18 1.97 28.75 -45.97
N ALA A 19 1.26 27.72 -46.35
CA ALA A 19 1.31 26.96 -47.60
C ALA A 19 2.74 26.49 -47.97
N GLU A 20 3.00 25.17 -48.09
CA GLU A 20 2.97 24.53 -49.41
C GLU A 20 3.27 23.01 -49.33
N ARG A 21 2.47 22.27 -50.03
CA ARG A 21 2.59 20.86 -50.39
C ARG A 21 3.84 20.55 -51.18
N ARG A 22 4.46 19.41 -51.02
CA ARG A 22 4.93 18.59 -52.15
C ARG A 22 4.85 17.10 -51.85
N ARG A 23 3.95 16.46 -52.57
CA ARG A 23 3.95 15.02 -52.90
C ARG A 23 5.07 14.74 -53.88
N ARG A 24 5.73 13.61 -53.81
CA ARG A 24 6.29 12.90 -54.95
C ARG A 24 6.04 11.41 -54.84
N GLN A 25 5.40 10.87 -55.89
CA GLN A 25 5.17 9.46 -56.18
C GLN A 25 6.33 8.88 -57.02
N PRO A 26 6.34 7.54 -57.25
CA PRO A 26 7.50 6.77 -57.71
C PRO A 26 7.56 6.59 -59.20
N PRO A 27 8.58 5.94 -59.75
CA PRO A 27 8.43 5.29 -61.05
C PRO A 27 8.71 3.79 -61.04
N GLN A 28 7.86 3.09 -61.78
CA GLN A 28 7.99 1.76 -62.35
C GLN A 28 8.40 1.89 -63.84
N PRO A 29 8.43 0.81 -64.63
CA PRO A 29 9.52 -0.10 -64.96
C PRO A 29 9.89 -0.06 -66.49
N ARG A 30 10.85 -0.81 -66.93
CA ARG A 30 10.94 -1.17 -68.37
C ARG A 30 11.64 -2.52 -68.62
N ASP A 31 10.99 -3.26 -69.45
CA ASP A 31 11.19 -4.51 -70.13
C ASP A 31 12.48 -4.63 -70.95
N ALA A 32 12.96 -5.82 -71.20
CA ALA A 32 13.00 -6.48 -72.49
C ALA A 32 13.90 -7.73 -72.53
N LEU A 33 13.32 -8.80 -73.04
CA LEU A 33 13.94 -10.00 -73.61
C LEU A 33 14.52 -9.71 -74.98
N PRO A 34 15.34 -10.57 -75.66
CA PRO A 34 15.11 -12.00 -75.88
C PRO A 34 16.38 -12.94 -75.97
N GLY A 35 16.13 -14.24 -76.05
CA GLY A 35 17.11 -15.30 -76.33
C GLY A 35 17.46 -15.43 -77.84
N PRO A 36 17.92 -16.55 -78.46
CA PRO A 36 18.10 -17.93 -77.96
C PRO A 36 19.38 -18.65 -78.46
N ALA A 37 19.47 -19.93 -78.08
CA ALA A 37 20.11 -21.07 -78.80
C ALA A 37 21.65 -21.31 -78.71
N GLY A 38 21.93 -22.52 -78.31
CA GLY A 38 23.15 -23.21 -78.72
C GLY A 38 23.76 -24.19 -77.71
N ALA A 39 23.49 -25.44 -77.96
CA ALA A 39 24.37 -26.61 -77.83
C ALA A 39 24.22 -27.54 -76.64
N VAL A 40 23.49 -28.55 -76.92
CA VAL A 40 23.52 -29.89 -76.38
C VAL A 40 24.87 -30.48 -76.61
N LEU A 41 25.65 -30.77 -75.58
CA LEU A 41 26.72 -31.81 -75.49
C LEU A 41 27.60 -31.49 -74.25
N GLY A 42 27.25 -32.02 -73.13
CA GLY A 42 28.00 -31.82 -71.88
C GLY A 42 27.28 -32.27 -70.62
N ALA A 43 26.06 -32.78 -70.77
CA ALA A 43 25.14 -32.99 -69.64
C ALA A 43 25.49 -34.22 -68.79
N GLU A 44 26.08 -35.28 -69.32
CA GLU A 44 26.29 -36.51 -68.57
C GLU A 44 27.51 -36.53 -67.63
N ARG A 45 28.59 -35.83 -67.99
CA ARG A 45 29.76 -35.72 -67.07
C ARG A 45 29.53 -34.77 -65.89
N ARG A 46 28.69 -33.75 -66.05
CA ARG A 46 28.37 -32.83 -64.97
C ARG A 46 27.38 -33.39 -63.94
N GLN A 47 26.51 -34.33 -64.34
CA GLN A 47 25.55 -34.94 -63.42
C GLN A 47 26.22 -35.92 -62.42
N ARG A 48 27.25 -36.68 -62.84
CA ARG A 48 27.98 -37.59 -61.92
C ARG A 48 28.85 -36.85 -60.92
N ALA A 49 29.45 -35.74 -61.29
CA ALA A 49 30.23 -34.90 -60.38
C ALA A 49 29.33 -34.12 -59.40
N ALA A 50 28.15 -33.66 -59.83
CA ALA A 50 27.16 -32.97 -58.99
C ALA A 50 26.56 -33.92 -57.95
N GLY A 51 26.30 -35.19 -58.31
CA GLY A 51 25.77 -36.23 -57.40
C GLY A 51 26.72 -36.57 -56.23
N MET A 52 28.02 -36.72 -56.56
CA MET A 52 29.04 -36.99 -55.54
C MET A 52 29.30 -35.79 -54.60
N ALA A 53 29.31 -34.59 -55.13
CA ALA A 53 29.43 -33.37 -54.32
C ALA A 53 28.21 -33.14 -53.41
N ALA A 54 27.00 -33.49 -53.88
CA ALA A 54 25.77 -33.37 -53.08
C ALA A 54 25.73 -34.43 -51.97
N ALA A 55 26.24 -35.64 -52.21
CA ALA A 55 26.35 -36.70 -51.20
C ALA A 55 27.35 -36.33 -50.10
N LEU A 56 28.52 -35.81 -50.46
CA LEU A 56 29.53 -35.34 -49.50
C LEU A 56 29.06 -34.10 -48.67
N ARG A 57 28.31 -33.20 -49.31
CA ARG A 57 27.70 -32.05 -48.57
C ARG A 57 26.61 -32.53 -47.58
N ARG A 58 25.79 -33.53 -47.93
CA ARG A 58 24.78 -34.11 -46.99
C ARG A 58 25.44 -34.85 -45.83
N CYS A 59 26.56 -35.55 -46.07
CA CYS A 59 27.26 -36.22 -45.02
C CYS A 59 27.96 -35.26 -44.04
N ARG A 60 28.60 -34.20 -44.56
CA ARG A 60 29.16 -33.11 -43.73
C ARG A 60 28.09 -32.31 -42.97
N TRP A 61 26.91 -32.09 -43.58
CA TRP A 61 25.80 -31.39 -42.93
C TRP A 61 25.17 -32.23 -41.80
N ARG A 62 24.98 -33.53 -42.01
CA ARG A 62 24.51 -34.47 -40.97
C ARG A 62 25.49 -34.60 -39.81
N ARG A 63 26.81 -34.60 -40.06
CA ARG A 63 27.82 -34.57 -38.98
C ARG A 63 27.81 -33.27 -38.20
N ARG A 64 27.65 -32.12 -38.85
CA ARG A 64 27.52 -30.81 -38.16
C ARG A 64 26.23 -30.71 -37.36
N LEU A 65 25.13 -31.26 -37.83
CA LEU A 65 23.86 -31.26 -37.08
C LEU A 65 23.91 -32.22 -35.88
N ARG A 66 24.57 -33.38 -36.01
CA ARG A 66 24.81 -34.26 -34.85
C ARG A 66 25.71 -33.63 -33.82
N GLY A 67 26.81 -33.01 -34.20
CA GLY A 67 27.71 -32.31 -33.29
C GLY A 67 26.99 -31.13 -32.58
N ARG A 68 26.15 -30.36 -33.28
CA ARG A 68 25.34 -29.28 -32.66
C ARG A 68 24.27 -29.83 -31.69
N ARG A 69 23.63 -30.97 -32.01
CA ARG A 69 22.68 -31.61 -31.11
C ARG A 69 23.33 -32.13 -29.83
N TRP A 70 24.54 -32.74 -29.96
CA TRP A 70 25.31 -33.15 -28.79
C TRP A 70 25.83 -31.97 -27.96
N ALA A 71 26.26 -30.90 -28.59
CA ALA A 71 26.69 -29.69 -27.89
C ALA A 71 25.50 -28.99 -27.17
N LEU A 72 24.32 -28.96 -27.78
CA LEU A 72 23.10 -28.43 -27.14
C LEU A 72 22.63 -29.34 -26.01
N ALA A 73 22.69 -30.66 -26.18
CA ALA A 73 22.31 -31.59 -25.12
C ALA A 73 23.31 -31.53 -23.94
N ALA A 74 24.61 -31.42 -24.20
CA ALA A 74 25.63 -31.25 -23.18
C ALA A 74 25.48 -29.89 -22.47
N GLY A 75 25.14 -28.82 -23.20
CA GLY A 75 24.84 -27.50 -22.61
C GLY A 75 23.60 -27.50 -21.73
N LEU A 76 22.53 -28.20 -22.13
CA LEU A 76 21.31 -28.35 -21.32
C LEU A 76 21.55 -29.23 -20.07
N LEU A 77 22.35 -30.28 -20.19
CA LEU A 77 22.70 -31.12 -19.04
C LEU A 77 23.61 -30.38 -18.06
N SER A 78 24.57 -29.59 -18.54
CA SER A 78 25.39 -28.76 -17.66
C SER A 78 24.59 -27.61 -17.00
N ALA A 79 23.64 -27.02 -17.72
CA ALA A 79 22.72 -26.02 -17.14
C ALA A 79 21.78 -26.64 -16.09
N ALA A 80 21.23 -27.82 -16.35
CA ALA A 80 20.40 -28.56 -15.40
C ALA A 80 21.23 -29.03 -14.18
N ALA A 81 22.46 -29.45 -14.36
CA ALA A 81 23.37 -29.80 -13.26
C ALA A 81 23.77 -28.58 -12.44
N ALA A 82 24.00 -27.42 -13.09
CA ALA A 82 24.28 -26.15 -12.41
C ALA A 82 23.06 -25.68 -11.63
N LEU A 83 21.84 -25.81 -12.19
CA LEU A 83 20.59 -25.47 -11.49
C LEU A 83 20.35 -26.41 -10.29
N ALA A 84 20.62 -27.72 -10.45
CA ALA A 84 20.51 -28.70 -9.37
C ALA A 84 21.55 -28.47 -8.28
N LEU A 85 22.78 -28.10 -8.64
CA LEU A 85 23.82 -27.69 -7.69
C LEU A 85 23.48 -26.36 -7.00
N TYR A 86 22.90 -25.39 -7.72
CA TYR A 86 22.45 -24.15 -7.16
C TYR A 86 21.27 -24.34 -6.19
N SER A 87 20.35 -25.26 -6.51
CA SER A 87 19.25 -25.62 -5.60
C SER A 87 19.65 -26.54 -4.46
N ALA A 88 20.81 -27.23 -4.57
CA ALA A 88 21.37 -28.06 -3.51
C ALA A 88 22.39 -27.31 -2.62
N LEU A 89 22.79 -26.08 -3.01
CA LEU A 89 23.51 -25.23 -2.09
C LEU A 89 22.54 -24.95 -0.93
N PRO A 90 22.93 -25.24 0.34
CA PRO A 90 22.16 -24.72 1.46
C PRO A 90 22.05 -23.21 1.21
N GLU A 91 20.82 -22.69 1.26
CA GLU A 91 20.64 -21.22 1.30
C GLU A 91 21.71 -20.70 2.25
N PRO A 92 22.49 -19.65 1.86
CA PRO A 92 23.43 -19.08 2.78
C PRO A 92 22.65 -18.87 4.05
N ALA A 93 23.01 -19.55 5.13
CA ALA A 93 22.49 -19.32 6.46
C ALA A 93 22.63 -17.81 6.58
N GLY A 94 21.50 -17.11 6.38
CA GLY A 94 21.48 -15.66 6.38
C GLY A 94 22.20 -15.32 7.67
N ALA A 95 23.18 -14.45 7.62
CA ALA A 95 23.94 -14.06 8.79
C ALA A 95 22.88 -13.84 9.88
N ASP A 96 22.64 -14.86 10.69
CA ASP A 96 21.80 -14.82 11.86
C ASP A 96 22.55 -13.94 12.85
N GLY A 97 22.51 -12.63 12.56
CA GLY A 97 22.81 -11.64 13.55
C GLY A 97 21.91 -11.98 14.72
N GLU A 98 22.46 -11.89 15.91
CA GLU A 98 21.80 -12.19 17.18
C GLU A 98 20.31 -11.87 17.12
N ALA A 99 19.46 -12.85 17.43
CA ALA A 99 18.01 -12.72 17.28
C ALA A 99 17.51 -11.57 18.15
N VAL A 100 16.80 -10.64 17.56
CA VAL A 100 16.20 -9.51 18.29
C VAL A 100 15.04 -10.03 19.12
N THR A 101 15.19 -9.97 20.45
CA THR A 101 14.11 -10.28 21.40
C THR A 101 13.30 -9.04 21.71
N VAL A 102 12.00 -9.09 21.42
CA VAL A 102 11.03 -8.03 21.74
C VAL A 102 10.07 -8.56 22.79
N LEU A 103 10.06 -7.89 23.93
CA LEU A 103 9.21 -8.24 25.07
C LEU A 103 7.96 -7.37 25.11
N LEU A 104 6.78 -7.97 25.14
CA LEU A 104 5.52 -7.30 25.44
C LEU A 104 5.38 -7.24 26.96
N TRP A 105 5.50 -6.05 27.55
CA TRP A 105 5.39 -5.88 29.00
C TRP A 105 3.97 -6.17 29.50
N TRP A 106 2.98 -5.74 28.74
CA TRP A 106 1.59 -6.17 28.84
C TRP A 106 1.09 -6.60 27.48
N GLU A 107 0.33 -7.67 27.44
CA GLU A 107 -0.44 -8.01 26.25
C GLU A 107 -1.59 -6.99 26.11
N PRO A 108 -1.77 -6.39 24.93
CA PRO A 108 -2.74 -5.32 24.74
C PRO A 108 -4.13 -5.65 25.25
N PHE A 109 -4.68 -4.76 26.07
CA PHE A 109 -5.96 -4.90 26.80
C PHE A 109 -6.00 -6.05 27.79
N GLY A 110 -4.86 -6.56 28.26
CA GLY A 110 -4.76 -7.70 29.17
C GLY A 110 -5.29 -9.00 28.57
N ARG A 111 -5.32 -9.14 27.25
CA ARG A 111 -5.83 -10.33 26.56
C ARG A 111 -4.68 -11.16 26.01
N PRO A 112 -4.44 -12.36 26.58
CA PRO A 112 -3.44 -13.29 26.05
C PRO A 112 -3.71 -13.62 24.58
N ARG A 113 -2.63 -13.68 23.80
CA ARG A 113 -2.70 -13.98 22.36
C ARG A 113 -1.53 -14.84 21.91
N ARG A 114 -1.76 -15.63 20.90
CA ARG A 114 -0.68 -16.32 20.24
C ARG A 114 0.16 -15.29 19.45
N LEU A 115 1.43 -15.19 19.80
CA LEU A 115 2.35 -14.32 19.10
C LEU A 115 2.66 -14.88 17.69
N PRO A 116 2.81 -14.01 16.68
CA PRO A 116 3.03 -14.44 15.31
C PRO A 116 4.46 -14.94 15.08
N ASP A 117 4.62 -15.84 14.13
CA ASP A 117 5.90 -16.11 13.50
C ASP A 117 6.20 -15.00 12.47
N CYS A 118 7.12 -14.11 12.81
CA CYS A 118 7.45 -12.93 12.01
C CYS A 118 8.12 -13.30 10.67
N ARG A 119 8.94 -14.36 10.64
CA ARG A 119 9.57 -14.86 9.41
C ARG A 119 8.51 -15.36 8.43
N ARG A 120 7.64 -16.21 8.91
CA ARG A 120 6.61 -16.85 8.07
C ARG A 120 5.58 -15.85 7.54
N ARG A 121 5.14 -14.90 8.38
CA ARG A 121 4.04 -13.97 8.04
C ARG A 121 4.49 -12.71 7.32
N TYR A 122 5.66 -12.19 7.68
CA TYR A 122 6.12 -10.86 7.26
C TYR A 122 7.53 -10.86 6.67
N ASN A 123 8.14 -12.04 6.48
CA ASN A 123 9.51 -12.20 6.00
C ASN A 123 10.56 -11.45 6.85
N ILE A 124 10.32 -11.39 8.17
CA ILE A 124 11.20 -10.76 9.16
C ILE A 124 11.90 -11.89 9.94
N SER A 125 13.12 -12.23 9.53
CA SER A 125 13.94 -13.28 10.16
C SER A 125 14.54 -12.80 11.48
N GLY A 126 15.03 -13.72 12.33
CA GLY A 126 15.74 -13.41 13.58
C GLY A 126 14.95 -12.51 14.54
N CYS A 127 13.62 -12.67 14.63
CA CYS A 127 12.73 -11.90 15.50
C CYS A 127 12.08 -12.87 16.50
N ARG A 128 12.37 -12.68 17.79
CA ARG A 128 11.78 -13.42 18.92
C ARG A 128 10.82 -12.52 19.68
N LEU A 129 9.54 -12.82 19.60
CA LEU A 129 8.50 -12.12 20.38
C LEU A 129 8.20 -12.93 21.65
N SER A 130 8.05 -12.26 22.79
CA SER A 130 7.69 -12.90 24.06
C SER A 130 6.86 -11.98 24.93
N ALA A 131 6.01 -12.55 25.79
CA ALA A 131 5.33 -11.89 26.90
C ALA A 131 5.88 -12.37 28.25
N ASP A 132 6.91 -13.23 28.25
CA ASP A 132 7.56 -13.72 29.47
C ASP A 132 8.55 -12.66 30.01
N ARG A 133 8.18 -12.07 31.12
CA ARG A 133 8.95 -11.00 31.80
C ARG A 133 10.30 -11.46 32.33
N SER A 134 10.55 -12.76 32.47
CA SER A 134 11.87 -13.29 32.84
C SER A 134 12.95 -12.90 31.84
N LEU A 135 12.54 -12.68 30.57
CA LEU A 135 13.41 -12.25 29.48
C LEU A 135 13.72 -10.73 29.46
N PHE A 136 13.31 -9.99 30.50
CA PHE A 136 13.51 -8.53 30.56
C PHE A 136 14.97 -8.14 30.39
N GLY A 137 15.89 -8.85 31.04
CA GLY A 137 17.33 -8.59 30.95
C GLY A 137 17.96 -8.89 29.59
N GLU A 138 17.32 -9.74 28.78
CA GLU A 138 17.81 -10.16 27.45
C GLU A 138 17.16 -9.39 26.31
N ALA A 139 16.01 -8.74 26.54
CA ALA A 139 15.21 -8.10 25.50
C ALA A 139 15.88 -6.83 24.98
N GLN A 140 16.05 -6.70 23.67
CA GLN A 140 16.55 -5.49 23.01
C GLN A 140 15.50 -4.39 22.95
N ALA A 141 14.20 -4.76 22.92
CA ALA A 141 13.11 -3.81 23.03
C ALA A 141 12.00 -4.33 23.96
N VAL A 142 11.37 -3.42 24.71
CA VAL A 142 10.23 -3.70 25.56
C VAL A 142 9.07 -2.80 25.12
N LEU A 143 7.93 -3.39 24.78
CA LEU A 143 6.74 -2.69 24.34
C LEU A 143 5.79 -2.40 25.50
N PHE A 144 5.35 -1.15 25.59
CA PHE A 144 4.39 -0.70 26.58
C PHE A 144 3.15 -0.14 25.88
N HIS A 145 2.07 -0.89 25.88
CA HIS A 145 0.81 -0.44 25.30
C HIS A 145 0.18 0.63 26.18
N HIS A 146 -0.12 1.80 25.62
CA HIS A 146 -0.54 3.00 26.37
C HIS A 146 -1.77 2.75 27.25
N ARG A 147 -2.77 2.04 26.75
CA ARG A 147 -4.00 1.79 27.50
C ARG A 147 -3.78 0.92 28.74
N ASP A 148 -2.88 -0.06 28.66
CA ASP A 148 -2.52 -0.89 29.81
C ASP A 148 -1.62 -0.08 30.74
N LEU A 149 -0.71 0.74 30.22
CA LEU A 149 0.08 1.68 31.01
C LEU A 149 -0.80 2.68 31.77
N ALA A 150 -1.84 3.23 31.15
CA ALA A 150 -2.79 4.12 31.82
C ALA A 150 -3.59 3.42 32.93
N ARG A 151 -3.79 2.10 32.82
CA ARG A 151 -4.46 1.27 33.84
C ARG A 151 -3.55 0.96 35.04
N HIS A 152 -2.27 0.64 34.77
CA HIS A 152 -1.31 0.19 35.78
C HIS A 152 -0.47 1.31 36.38
N GLY A 153 -0.52 2.50 35.81
CA GLY A 153 0.31 3.63 36.21
C GLY A 153 1.79 3.48 35.81
N ALA A 154 2.58 4.51 36.07
CA ALA A 154 4.02 4.47 35.84
C ALA A 154 4.75 3.53 36.83
N GLU A 155 4.15 3.23 37.98
CA GLU A 155 4.60 2.24 38.96
C GLU A 155 4.57 0.81 38.43
N GLY A 156 3.71 0.52 37.46
CA GLY A 156 3.67 -0.78 36.78
C GLY A 156 4.83 -1.03 35.80
N LEU A 157 5.69 -0.02 35.55
CA LEU A 157 6.88 -0.18 34.74
C LEU A 157 7.96 -0.96 35.51
N PRO A 158 8.85 -1.71 34.82
CA PRO A 158 9.93 -2.43 35.47
C PRO A 158 10.91 -1.47 36.14
N ARG A 159 10.85 -1.39 37.46
CA ARG A 159 11.76 -0.59 38.29
C ARG A 159 12.44 -1.52 39.27
N GLY A 160 13.77 -1.45 39.33
CA GLY A 160 14.54 -2.20 40.33
C GLY A 160 15.38 -3.34 39.75
N SER A 161 15.23 -4.56 40.31
CA SER A 161 16.06 -5.71 39.93
C SER A 161 15.27 -6.67 39.02
N PRO A 162 15.86 -7.10 37.89
CA PRO A 162 17.15 -6.67 37.35
C PRO A 162 17.10 -5.24 36.82
N PRO A 163 18.25 -4.51 36.82
CA PRO A 163 18.31 -3.17 36.27
C PRO A 163 18.08 -3.22 34.76
N ARG A 164 17.54 -2.13 34.23
CA ARG A 164 17.32 -1.99 32.78
C ARG A 164 18.65 -2.05 32.01
N PRO A 165 18.80 -2.96 31.03
CA PRO A 165 20.00 -2.97 30.18
C PRO A 165 20.21 -1.64 29.47
N PRO A 166 21.45 -1.10 29.40
CA PRO A 166 21.72 0.24 28.85
C PRO A 166 21.30 0.43 27.40
N ARG A 167 21.31 -0.64 26.60
CA ARG A 167 20.93 -0.63 25.17
C ARG A 167 19.48 -1.02 24.91
N GLN A 168 18.73 -1.40 25.95
CA GLN A 168 17.35 -1.79 25.83
C GLN A 168 16.47 -0.58 25.48
N ARG A 169 15.63 -0.72 24.47
CA ARG A 169 14.71 0.33 24.01
C ARG A 169 13.33 0.11 24.63
N TRP A 170 12.87 1.07 25.39
CA TRP A 170 11.50 1.12 25.84
C TRP A 170 10.67 1.84 24.80
N VAL A 171 9.66 1.14 24.27
CA VAL A 171 8.83 1.60 23.16
C VAL A 171 7.43 1.88 23.68
N TRP A 172 7.03 3.14 23.65
CA TRP A 172 5.65 3.52 23.90
C TRP A 172 4.82 3.20 22.66
N MET A 173 3.78 2.38 22.80
CA MET A 173 2.92 1.91 21.72
C MET A 173 1.49 2.40 21.92
N ASN A 174 0.96 3.16 20.94
CA ASN A 174 -0.41 3.65 20.97
C ASN A 174 -1.01 3.83 19.58
N PHE A 175 -2.25 3.37 19.41
CA PHE A 175 -3.02 3.48 18.17
C PHE A 175 -4.36 4.21 18.36
N GLU A 176 -4.68 4.66 19.57
CA GLU A 176 -5.78 5.60 19.81
C GLU A 176 -5.33 7.03 19.53
N SER A 177 -6.31 7.94 19.33
CA SER A 177 -6.00 9.35 19.15
C SER A 177 -5.55 10.02 20.47
N PRO A 178 -4.89 11.19 20.40
CA PRO A 178 -4.57 11.99 21.59
C PRO A 178 -5.79 12.26 22.47
N SER A 179 -6.95 12.58 21.89
CA SER A 179 -8.20 12.80 22.65
C SER A 179 -8.67 11.60 23.47
N HIS A 180 -8.17 10.39 23.17
CA HIS A 180 -8.50 9.15 23.84
C HIS A 180 -7.30 8.50 24.55
N SER A 181 -6.25 9.30 24.79
CA SER A 181 -4.99 8.84 25.39
C SER A 181 -4.61 9.72 26.59
N PRO A 182 -5.26 9.54 27.74
CA PRO A 182 -4.99 10.35 28.93
C PRO A 182 -3.63 10.04 29.55
N GLY A 183 -3.12 10.96 30.38
CA GLY A 183 -1.93 10.73 31.22
C GLY A 183 -0.57 10.85 30.51
N LEU A 184 -0.52 11.33 29.28
CA LEU A 184 0.72 11.44 28.49
C LEU A 184 1.82 12.29 29.14
N ARG A 185 1.44 13.37 29.86
CA ARG A 185 2.40 14.28 30.51
C ARG A 185 3.25 13.59 31.58
N GLY A 186 2.70 12.62 32.29
CA GLY A 186 3.41 11.81 33.30
C GLY A 186 4.41 10.81 32.71
N LEU A 187 4.49 10.70 31.38
CA LEU A 187 5.33 9.74 30.68
C LEU A 187 6.59 10.37 30.06
N ALA A 188 6.84 11.66 30.31
CA ALA A 188 7.99 12.37 29.77
C ALA A 188 9.33 11.71 30.18
N GLY A 189 10.22 11.51 29.21
CA GLY A 189 11.55 10.96 29.46
C GLY A 189 11.62 9.46 29.77
N LEU A 190 10.48 8.73 29.87
CA LEU A 190 10.46 7.31 30.20
C LEU A 190 10.80 6.39 29.05
N PHE A 191 10.46 6.79 27.83
CA PHE A 191 10.58 5.96 26.64
C PHE A 191 11.71 6.42 25.71
N ASN A 192 12.25 5.48 24.97
CA ASN A 192 13.23 5.74 23.93
C ASN A 192 12.56 5.96 22.58
N TRP A 193 11.52 5.19 22.29
CA TRP A 193 10.86 5.19 21.01
C TRP A 193 9.34 5.32 21.14
N THR A 194 8.77 5.88 20.10
CA THR A 194 7.34 5.92 19.86
C THR A 194 6.96 4.92 18.77
N MET A 195 5.84 4.26 18.93
CA MET A 195 5.24 3.35 17.96
C MET A 195 3.78 3.67 17.80
N SER A 196 3.42 4.22 16.64
CA SER A 196 2.04 4.62 16.36
C SER A 196 1.76 4.78 14.87
N TYR A 197 0.52 5.21 14.55
CA TYR A 197 0.09 5.58 13.21
C TYR A 197 0.68 6.90 12.68
N ARG A 198 1.34 7.70 13.52
CA ARG A 198 1.98 8.94 13.10
C ARG A 198 3.24 8.65 12.27
N ARG A 199 3.41 9.35 11.15
CA ARG A 199 4.54 9.15 10.25
C ARG A 199 5.90 9.48 10.85
N ASP A 200 5.91 10.32 11.87
CA ASP A 200 7.09 10.73 12.62
C ASP A 200 7.35 9.87 13.87
N SER A 201 6.65 8.74 14.02
CA SER A 201 6.98 7.71 15.00
C SER A 201 8.28 7.00 14.66
N ASP A 202 9.01 6.53 15.66
CA ASP A 202 10.21 5.70 15.46
C ASP A 202 9.88 4.37 14.78
N VAL A 203 8.77 3.80 15.17
CA VAL A 203 8.17 2.64 14.53
C VAL A 203 6.83 3.08 13.96
N PHE A 204 6.85 3.52 12.71
CA PHE A 204 5.66 3.95 12.01
C PHE A 204 4.84 2.76 11.52
N ILE A 205 3.63 2.62 11.99
CA ILE A 205 2.70 1.58 11.56
C ILE A 205 1.31 2.18 11.38
N PRO A 206 0.92 2.52 10.14
CA PRO A 206 -0.41 3.02 9.85
C PRO A 206 -1.45 1.89 9.92
N TYR A 207 -2.73 2.23 10.01
CA TYR A 207 -3.84 1.26 9.92
C TYR A 207 -3.95 0.57 8.57
N GLY A 208 -3.30 1.11 7.56
CA GLY A 208 -3.19 0.56 6.22
C GLY A 208 -2.34 1.47 5.32
N TYR A 209 -2.02 0.99 4.15
CA TYR A 209 -1.27 1.75 3.14
C TYR A 209 -1.57 1.24 1.74
N LEU A 210 -1.20 2.04 0.75
CA LEU A 210 -1.25 1.65 -0.66
C LEU A 210 0.11 1.10 -1.09
N TYR A 211 0.10 0.02 -1.85
CA TYR A 211 1.30 -0.55 -2.44
C TYR A 211 1.09 -0.84 -3.93
N VAL A 212 2.18 -0.91 -4.68
CA VAL A 212 2.17 -1.32 -6.09
C VAL A 212 2.29 -2.84 -6.14
N PRO A 213 1.26 -3.56 -6.61
CA PRO A 213 1.32 -5.01 -6.71
C PRO A 213 2.32 -5.45 -7.79
N PRO A 214 2.91 -6.66 -7.68
CA PRO A 214 3.85 -7.18 -8.68
C PRO A 214 3.25 -7.30 -10.08
N ALA A 215 1.94 -7.57 -10.16
CA ALA A 215 1.19 -7.63 -11.41
C ALA A 215 -0.12 -6.85 -11.28
N PRO A 216 -0.51 -6.06 -12.31
CA PRO A 216 -1.78 -5.35 -12.32
C PRO A 216 -2.96 -6.32 -12.24
N ARG A 217 -3.95 -6.00 -11.43
CA ARG A 217 -5.21 -6.75 -11.37
C ARG A 217 -6.33 -5.99 -12.06
N PRO A 218 -7.23 -6.68 -12.77
CA PRO A 218 -8.42 -6.05 -13.33
C PRO A 218 -9.26 -5.39 -12.23
N LEU A 219 -9.65 -4.14 -12.44
CA LEU A 219 -10.55 -3.46 -11.51
C LEU A 219 -11.97 -4.00 -11.67
N VAL A 220 -12.40 -4.84 -10.76
CA VAL A 220 -13.77 -5.32 -10.65
C VAL A 220 -14.46 -4.58 -9.51
N LEU A 221 -15.43 -3.74 -9.82
CA LEU A 221 -16.22 -3.06 -8.78
C LEU A 221 -17.47 -3.88 -8.47
N PRO A 222 -17.79 -4.10 -7.19
CA PRO A 222 -19.02 -4.78 -6.79
C PRO A 222 -20.24 -3.98 -7.23
N ARG A 223 -21.37 -4.67 -7.41
CA ARG A 223 -22.66 -4.03 -7.75
C ARG A 223 -23.09 -3.11 -6.61
N LYS A 224 -23.29 -1.84 -6.92
CA LYS A 224 -23.75 -0.82 -5.97
C LYS A 224 -25.27 -0.70 -6.01
N THR A 225 -25.93 -1.07 -4.93
CA THR A 225 -27.41 -1.07 -4.81
C THR A 225 -27.92 -0.03 -3.82
N ARG A 226 -27.02 0.55 -2.98
CA ARG A 226 -27.35 1.52 -1.94
C ARG A 226 -26.44 2.74 -2.02
N LEU A 227 -26.83 3.85 -1.39
CA LEU A 227 -26.14 5.12 -1.55
C LEU A 227 -25.03 5.31 -0.52
N VAL A 228 -25.36 5.44 0.76
CA VAL A 228 -24.39 5.78 1.81
C VAL A 228 -24.55 4.85 3.00
N ALA A 229 -23.43 4.28 3.45
CA ALA A 229 -23.35 3.54 4.71
C ALA A 229 -22.48 4.26 5.73
N TRP A 230 -22.81 4.10 7.01
CA TRP A 230 -22.01 4.48 8.15
C TRP A 230 -21.99 3.39 9.20
N VAL A 231 -20.81 2.92 9.59
CA VAL A 231 -20.65 1.94 10.68
C VAL A 231 -20.05 2.64 11.89
N ILE A 232 -20.77 2.63 13.01
CA ILE A 232 -20.35 3.32 14.23
C ILE A 232 -20.69 2.49 15.48
N SER A 233 -19.66 2.21 16.30
CA SER A 233 -19.81 1.49 17.59
C SER A 233 -19.87 2.45 18.79
N ASN A 234 -19.05 3.52 18.78
CA ASN A 234 -19.01 4.51 19.85
C ASN A 234 -19.79 5.78 19.44
N TRP A 235 -21.05 5.82 19.82
CA TRP A 235 -21.95 6.94 19.55
C TRP A 235 -21.90 7.94 20.71
N ASN A 236 -21.46 9.15 20.40
CA ASN A 236 -21.49 10.27 21.34
C ASN A 236 -21.92 11.54 20.56
N GLU A 237 -22.97 12.21 21.01
CA GLU A 237 -23.55 13.39 20.35
C GLU A 237 -22.56 14.57 20.29
N GLU A 238 -21.62 14.66 21.22
CA GLU A 238 -20.59 15.69 21.27
C GLU A 238 -19.47 15.49 20.24
N HIS A 239 -19.38 14.31 19.65
CA HIS A 239 -18.39 14.07 18.60
C HIS A 239 -18.75 14.81 17.32
N ALA A 240 -17.78 15.49 16.72
CA ALA A 240 -17.97 16.21 15.45
C ALA A 240 -18.60 15.34 14.36
N ARG A 241 -18.23 14.05 14.31
CA ARG A 241 -18.78 13.09 13.34
C ARG A 241 -20.27 12.84 13.51
N VAL A 242 -20.78 12.85 14.74
CA VAL A 242 -22.23 12.64 15.00
C VAL A 242 -23.00 13.92 14.68
N ARG A 243 -22.48 15.08 15.07
CA ARG A 243 -23.09 16.37 14.71
C ARG A 243 -23.17 16.56 13.20
N TYR A 244 -22.07 16.24 12.48
CA TYR A 244 -22.05 16.33 11.02
C TYR A 244 -23.04 15.35 10.36
N TYR A 245 -23.08 14.11 10.85
CA TYR A 245 -24.06 13.14 10.39
C TYR A 245 -25.50 13.60 10.58
N ARG A 246 -25.83 14.20 11.74
CA ARG A 246 -27.18 14.73 12.04
C ARG A 246 -27.64 15.72 10.98
N GLN A 247 -26.76 16.59 10.53
CA GLN A 247 -27.05 17.57 9.48
C GLN A 247 -27.11 16.91 8.08
N LEU A 248 -26.17 16.01 7.79
CA LEU A 248 -26.08 15.38 6.48
C LEU A 248 -27.30 14.49 6.17
N LYS A 249 -27.79 13.74 7.16
CA LYS A 249 -28.93 12.82 6.98
C LYS A 249 -30.25 13.53 6.63
N GLU A 250 -30.38 14.82 6.89
CA GLU A 250 -31.54 15.62 6.50
C GLU A 250 -31.64 15.80 4.96
N HIS A 251 -30.52 15.60 4.28
CA HIS A 251 -30.42 15.86 2.85
C HIS A 251 -30.29 14.61 1.98
N LEU A 252 -29.93 13.45 2.55
CA LEU A 252 -29.88 12.18 1.83
C LEU A 252 -30.01 10.97 2.78
N PRO A 253 -30.49 9.81 2.31
CA PRO A 253 -30.59 8.60 3.12
C PRO A 253 -29.20 8.06 3.45
N ILE A 254 -28.98 7.70 4.71
CA ILE A 254 -27.75 7.11 5.23
C ILE A 254 -28.14 5.91 6.08
N ASP A 255 -27.71 4.72 5.69
CA ASP A 255 -27.90 3.52 6.48
C ASP A 255 -26.81 3.45 7.55
N VAL A 256 -27.23 3.45 8.80
CA VAL A 256 -26.34 3.39 9.96
C VAL A 256 -26.30 1.96 10.48
N TYR A 257 -25.09 1.44 10.73
CA TYR A 257 -24.84 0.13 11.32
C TYR A 257 -24.08 0.27 12.64
N GLY A 258 -24.29 -0.68 13.55
CA GLY A 258 -23.60 -0.75 14.83
C GLY A 258 -24.49 -0.38 16.01
N ALA A 259 -23.94 0.27 17.06
CA ALA A 259 -24.57 0.39 18.38
C ALA A 259 -25.98 1.02 18.39
N ARG A 260 -26.30 1.90 17.46
CA ARG A 260 -27.60 2.58 17.35
C ARG A 260 -28.22 2.47 15.96
N GLY A 261 -27.93 1.42 15.24
CA GLY A 261 -28.41 1.22 13.86
C GLY A 261 -28.67 -0.25 13.55
N LEU A 262 -28.60 -0.58 12.28
CA LEU A 262 -28.77 -1.93 11.78
C LEU A 262 -27.68 -2.85 12.29
N ALA A 263 -28.04 -4.13 12.54
CA ALA A 263 -27.04 -5.13 12.88
C ALA A 263 -26.15 -5.47 11.67
N LEU A 264 -24.86 -5.68 11.95
CA LEU A 264 -23.94 -6.28 10.99
C LEU A 264 -23.87 -7.78 11.27
N ALA A 265 -23.89 -8.59 10.20
CA ALA A 265 -23.51 -10.00 10.34
C ALA A 265 -22.05 -10.10 10.79
N GLU A 266 -21.73 -11.14 11.57
CA GLU A 266 -20.36 -11.40 12.00
C GLU A 266 -19.45 -11.56 10.76
N GLY A 267 -18.33 -10.82 10.71
CA GLY A 267 -17.42 -10.78 9.55
C GLY A 267 -17.94 -10.04 8.31
N GLY A 268 -19.24 -9.72 8.25
CA GLY A 268 -19.92 -9.20 7.05
C GLY A 268 -19.74 -7.69 6.79
N LEU A 269 -18.88 -6.97 7.53
CA LEU A 269 -18.73 -5.51 7.36
C LEU A 269 -18.33 -5.11 5.94
N VAL A 270 -17.27 -5.71 5.41
CA VAL A 270 -16.75 -5.39 4.07
C VAL A 270 -17.78 -5.75 3.00
N GLU A 271 -18.43 -6.90 3.13
CA GLU A 271 -19.48 -7.35 2.23
C GLU A 271 -20.67 -6.39 2.25
N THR A 272 -21.17 -6.04 3.44
CA THR A 272 -22.28 -5.08 3.59
C THR A 272 -21.94 -3.74 2.96
N VAL A 273 -20.78 -3.16 3.28
CA VAL A 273 -20.36 -1.85 2.75
C VAL A 273 -20.10 -1.91 1.24
N SER A 274 -19.74 -3.08 0.70
CA SER A 274 -19.51 -3.24 -0.75
C SER A 274 -20.73 -2.94 -1.61
N ALA A 275 -21.92 -3.08 -1.06
CA ALA A 275 -23.19 -2.75 -1.75
C ALA A 275 -23.44 -1.22 -1.85
N TYR A 276 -22.70 -0.41 -1.10
CA TYR A 276 -22.87 1.05 -1.05
C TYR A 276 -21.93 1.78 -1.98
N LYS A 277 -22.37 2.91 -2.53
CA LYS A 277 -21.52 3.81 -3.33
C LYS A 277 -20.53 4.57 -2.45
N PHE A 278 -21.00 5.08 -1.30
CA PHE A 278 -20.22 5.90 -0.39
C PHE A 278 -20.21 5.30 1.01
N TYR A 279 -19.10 5.50 1.71
CA TYR A 279 -18.95 5.12 3.11
C TYR A 279 -18.49 6.33 3.93
N LEU A 280 -19.17 6.64 5.03
CA LEU A 280 -18.74 7.69 5.95
C LEU A 280 -17.56 7.18 6.79
N ALA A 281 -16.35 7.45 6.34
CA ALA A 281 -15.11 7.14 7.05
C ALA A 281 -14.80 8.27 8.05
N PHE A 282 -15.70 8.46 9.01
CA PHE A 282 -15.65 9.54 9.99
C PHE A 282 -14.91 9.12 11.24
N GLU A 283 -13.76 9.74 11.50
CA GLU A 283 -12.97 9.48 12.70
C GLU A 283 -13.66 10.01 13.96
N ASN A 284 -13.34 9.43 15.11
CA ASN A 284 -13.90 9.87 16.39
C ASN A 284 -13.28 11.18 16.89
N SER A 285 -12.16 11.59 16.30
CA SER A 285 -11.44 12.82 16.59
C SER A 285 -10.55 13.21 15.40
N GLN A 286 -10.14 14.49 15.35
CA GLN A 286 -9.41 15.08 14.24
C GLN A 286 -7.96 15.36 14.67
N HIS A 287 -7.05 14.42 14.46
CA HIS A 287 -5.64 14.54 14.79
C HIS A 287 -4.75 14.18 13.60
N THR A 288 -3.55 14.72 13.57
CA THR A 288 -2.54 14.45 12.54
C THR A 288 -2.34 12.95 12.36
N ASP A 289 -2.42 12.48 11.12
CA ASP A 289 -2.21 11.10 10.68
C ASP A 289 -3.20 10.06 11.27
N TYR A 290 -4.23 10.50 12.02
CA TYR A 290 -5.23 9.59 12.58
C TYR A 290 -6.25 9.18 11.52
N ILE A 291 -5.82 8.23 10.69
CA ILE A 291 -6.58 7.65 9.56
C ILE A 291 -6.69 6.15 9.79
N THR A 292 -7.85 5.70 10.29
CA THR A 292 -8.00 4.38 10.87
C THR A 292 -8.61 3.33 9.91
N GLU A 293 -9.01 2.19 10.46
CA GLU A 293 -9.69 1.11 9.72
C GLU A 293 -10.90 1.59 8.92
N LYS A 294 -11.47 2.75 9.28
CA LYS A 294 -12.64 3.32 8.60
C LYS A 294 -12.35 3.62 7.14
N LEU A 295 -11.16 4.19 6.85
CA LEU A 295 -10.71 4.39 5.49
C LEU A 295 -10.25 3.07 4.86
N TRP A 296 -9.31 2.40 5.52
CA TRP A 296 -8.53 1.33 4.91
C TRP A 296 -9.34 0.05 4.71
N ARG A 297 -9.86 -0.50 5.81
CA ARG A 297 -10.65 -1.73 5.78
C ARG A 297 -12.09 -1.47 5.34
N ASN A 298 -12.76 -0.49 5.97
CA ASN A 298 -14.20 -0.36 5.80
C ASN A 298 -14.57 0.26 4.45
N ALA A 299 -13.85 1.31 3.99
CA ALA A 299 -14.15 1.94 2.71
C ALA A 299 -13.38 1.30 1.54
N PHE A 300 -12.05 1.28 1.62
CA PHE A 300 -11.24 0.86 0.49
C PHE A 300 -11.35 -0.63 0.20
N SER A 301 -11.25 -1.53 1.20
CA SER A 301 -11.41 -2.96 0.93
C SER A 301 -12.81 -3.30 0.43
N ALA A 302 -13.85 -2.56 0.86
CA ALA A 302 -15.20 -2.71 0.36
C ALA A 302 -15.45 -2.05 -1.01
N SER A 303 -14.43 -1.41 -1.58
CA SER A 303 -14.57 -0.65 -2.84
C SER A 303 -15.71 0.37 -2.81
N ALA A 304 -15.95 1.01 -1.66
CA ALA A 304 -16.82 2.19 -1.54
C ALA A 304 -15.97 3.47 -1.59
N VAL A 305 -16.53 4.55 -2.12
CA VAL A 305 -15.85 5.85 -2.09
C VAL A 305 -15.93 6.41 -0.67
N PRO A 306 -14.79 6.65 0.01
CA PRO A 306 -14.82 7.21 1.35
C PRO A 306 -15.21 8.69 1.32
N VAL A 307 -16.16 9.04 2.16
CA VAL A 307 -16.40 10.42 2.59
C VAL A 307 -15.73 10.54 3.96
N VAL A 308 -14.69 11.37 4.05
CA VAL A 308 -13.83 11.42 5.23
C VAL A 308 -14.11 12.66 6.08
N LEU A 309 -14.11 12.46 7.40
CA LEU A 309 -14.05 13.48 8.44
C LEU A 309 -13.00 13.02 9.45
N GLY A 310 -11.90 13.74 9.52
CA GLY A 310 -10.72 13.37 10.33
C GLY A 310 -9.69 14.49 10.28
N PRO A 311 -8.40 14.22 10.11
CA PRO A 311 -7.40 15.23 9.83
C PRO A 311 -7.73 16.03 8.57
N ARG A 312 -7.09 17.20 8.38
CA ARG A 312 -7.30 18.06 7.21
C ARG A 312 -7.01 17.31 5.90
N ARG A 313 -7.64 17.73 4.80
CA ARG A 313 -7.48 17.13 3.46
C ARG A 313 -6.02 16.90 3.06
N ALA A 314 -5.16 17.90 3.23
CA ALA A 314 -3.74 17.80 2.90
C ALA A 314 -3.00 16.68 3.70
N ASN A 315 -3.51 16.30 4.86
CA ASN A 315 -2.96 15.18 5.61
C ASN A 315 -3.35 13.83 4.98
N TYR A 316 -4.60 13.66 4.53
CA TYR A 316 -5.00 12.47 3.76
C TYR A 316 -4.17 12.30 2.48
N GLU A 317 -3.91 13.39 1.77
CA GLU A 317 -3.14 13.38 0.51
C GLU A 317 -1.69 12.93 0.67
N ARG A 318 -1.17 12.91 1.89
CA ARG A 318 0.14 12.29 2.20
C ARG A 318 0.12 10.76 2.16
N PHE A 319 -1.06 10.13 2.22
CA PHE A 319 -1.25 8.69 2.32
C PHE A 319 -1.96 8.10 1.11
N ILE A 320 -2.86 8.85 0.48
CA ILE A 320 -3.74 8.38 -0.58
C ILE A 320 -3.88 9.43 -1.69
N PRO A 321 -4.15 9.01 -2.95
CA PRO A 321 -4.37 9.93 -4.05
C PRO A 321 -5.52 10.93 -3.80
N PRO A 322 -5.39 12.20 -4.22
CA PRO A 322 -6.38 13.24 -3.95
C PRO A 322 -7.75 13.00 -4.58
N ASP A 323 -7.81 12.17 -5.62
CA ASP A 323 -9.01 11.78 -6.34
C ASP A 323 -9.61 10.45 -5.84
N SER A 324 -9.11 9.88 -4.74
CA SER A 324 -9.59 8.61 -4.17
C SER A 324 -10.63 8.76 -3.06
N PHE A 325 -10.88 9.97 -2.59
CA PHE A 325 -11.78 10.27 -1.45
C PHE A 325 -12.47 11.61 -1.60
N ILE A 326 -13.49 11.83 -0.78
CA ILE A 326 -14.23 13.09 -0.67
C ILE A 326 -14.05 13.60 0.77
N HIS A 327 -13.49 14.80 0.94
CA HIS A 327 -13.34 15.40 2.26
C HIS A 327 -14.54 16.30 2.59
N VAL A 328 -15.04 16.24 3.81
CA VAL A 328 -16.21 17.06 4.21
C VAL A 328 -15.94 18.55 4.11
N ASP A 329 -14.71 19.00 4.37
CA ASP A 329 -14.31 20.40 4.34
C ASP A 329 -14.17 20.97 2.91
N ASP A 330 -14.26 20.13 1.87
CA ASP A 330 -14.33 20.60 0.47
C ASP A 330 -15.67 21.30 0.18
N PHE A 331 -16.63 21.19 1.10
CA PHE A 331 -17.98 21.69 0.93
C PHE A 331 -18.34 22.70 2.03
N PRO A 332 -18.86 23.85 1.65
CA PRO A 332 -19.29 24.87 2.62
C PRO A 332 -20.40 24.40 3.59
N SER A 333 -21.11 23.33 3.24
CA SER A 333 -22.17 22.77 4.10
C SER A 333 -22.46 21.30 3.81
N PRO A 334 -23.00 20.54 4.78
CA PRO A 334 -23.48 19.17 4.56
C PRO A 334 -24.52 19.03 3.44
N ARG A 335 -25.35 20.08 3.22
CA ARG A 335 -26.30 20.14 2.11
C ARG A 335 -25.60 20.10 0.75
N LEU A 336 -24.52 20.86 0.57
CA LEU A 336 -23.76 20.88 -0.68
C LEU A 336 -23.01 19.54 -0.90
N LEU A 337 -22.46 18.96 0.14
CA LEU A 337 -21.92 17.60 0.07
C LEU A 337 -23.02 16.61 -0.38
N ALA A 338 -24.19 16.64 0.23
CA ALA A 338 -25.31 15.76 -0.16
C ALA A 338 -25.70 15.94 -1.63
N THR A 339 -25.73 17.18 -2.13
CA THR A 339 -26.00 17.50 -3.54
C THR A 339 -24.93 16.87 -4.44
N TYR A 340 -23.67 16.96 -4.05
CA TYR A 340 -22.56 16.35 -4.81
C TYR A 340 -22.64 14.83 -4.82
N LEU A 341 -22.94 14.19 -3.69
CA LEU A 341 -23.12 12.73 -3.63
C LEU A 341 -24.28 12.25 -4.52
N LYS A 342 -25.41 12.99 -4.55
CA LYS A 342 -26.53 12.73 -5.44
C LYS A 342 -26.17 12.94 -6.91
N PHE A 343 -25.33 13.90 -7.24
CA PHE A 343 -24.80 14.09 -8.60
C PHE A 343 -23.95 12.88 -9.01
N LEU A 344 -23.02 12.43 -8.17
CA LEU A 344 -22.17 11.26 -8.43
C LEU A 344 -23.01 9.97 -8.53
N ASP A 345 -24.10 9.86 -7.77
CA ASP A 345 -25.01 8.72 -7.85
C ASP A 345 -25.60 8.55 -9.26
N LYS A 346 -25.94 9.66 -9.90
CA LYS A 346 -26.53 9.70 -11.26
C LYS A 346 -25.45 9.74 -12.36
N ASN A 347 -24.22 10.13 -12.06
CA ASN A 347 -23.13 10.29 -13.02
C ASN A 347 -22.07 9.19 -12.87
N LYS A 348 -22.30 8.04 -13.51
CA LYS A 348 -21.38 6.88 -13.46
C LYS A 348 -19.94 7.20 -13.87
N PRO A 349 -19.64 7.97 -14.95
CA PRO A 349 -18.28 8.32 -15.30
C PRO A 349 -17.56 9.09 -14.20
N SER A 350 -18.19 10.11 -13.60
CA SER A 350 -17.63 10.89 -12.50
C SER A 350 -17.42 10.05 -11.24
N TYR A 351 -18.37 9.19 -10.90
CA TYR A 351 -18.25 8.26 -9.78
C TYR A 351 -17.05 7.30 -9.96
N ARG A 352 -16.89 6.72 -11.17
CA ARG A 352 -15.81 5.79 -11.46
C ARG A 352 -14.41 6.39 -11.37
N ARG A 353 -14.25 7.70 -11.51
CA ARG A 353 -12.94 8.38 -11.36
C ARG A 353 -12.34 8.17 -9.97
N TYR A 354 -13.17 8.06 -8.94
CA TYR A 354 -12.71 7.78 -7.58
C TYR A 354 -12.01 6.43 -7.40
N PHE A 355 -12.02 5.59 -8.41
CA PHE A 355 -11.34 4.29 -8.41
C PHE A 355 -10.15 4.23 -9.39
N ALA A 356 -9.80 5.34 -10.05
CA ALA A 356 -8.72 5.37 -11.05
C ALA A 356 -7.36 4.94 -10.45
N TRP A 357 -7.12 5.28 -9.20
CA TRP A 357 -5.91 4.93 -8.46
C TRP A 357 -5.69 3.41 -8.32
N ARG A 358 -6.76 2.59 -8.35
CA ARG A 358 -6.69 1.12 -8.27
C ARG A 358 -6.04 0.47 -9.49
N LYS A 359 -5.83 1.20 -10.57
CA LYS A 359 -5.03 0.73 -11.70
C LYS A 359 -3.55 0.58 -11.34
N LYS A 360 -3.08 1.33 -10.34
CA LYS A 360 -1.67 1.37 -9.93
C LYS A 360 -1.44 0.78 -8.54
N TYR A 361 -2.41 0.89 -7.65
CA TYR A 361 -2.24 0.55 -6.25
C TYR A 361 -3.26 -0.46 -5.77
N GLU A 362 -2.84 -1.30 -4.83
CA GLU A 362 -3.70 -2.11 -3.97
C GLU A 362 -3.63 -1.63 -2.52
N VAL A 363 -4.61 -2.05 -1.72
CA VAL A 363 -4.71 -1.68 -0.31
C VAL A 363 -4.16 -2.80 0.55
N HIS A 364 -3.18 -2.48 1.38
CA HIS A 364 -2.82 -3.29 2.53
C HIS A 364 -3.55 -2.79 3.77
N VAL A 365 -4.22 -3.68 4.48
CA VAL A 365 -4.79 -3.38 5.80
C VAL A 365 -3.89 -4.03 6.84
N THR A 366 -3.29 -3.19 7.69
CA THR A 366 -2.35 -3.65 8.70
C THR A 366 -2.99 -4.65 9.65
N SER A 367 -2.32 -5.77 9.88
CA SER A 367 -2.78 -6.81 10.80
C SER A 367 -2.47 -6.43 12.24
N PHE A 368 -3.50 -5.98 12.99
CA PHE A 368 -3.42 -5.75 14.42
C PHE A 368 -3.39 -7.12 15.14
N TRP A 369 -2.48 -7.42 15.96
CA TRP A 369 -1.27 -6.78 16.48
C TRP A 369 -0.01 -7.39 15.87
N ASP A 370 -0.22 -8.40 15.05
CA ASP A 370 0.83 -9.29 14.56
C ASP A 370 1.92 -8.53 13.79
N GLU A 371 1.50 -7.74 12.78
CA GLU A 371 2.43 -6.94 12.00
C GLU A 371 3.12 -5.88 12.86
N HIS A 372 2.40 -5.32 13.84
CA HIS A 372 2.92 -4.32 14.75
C HIS A 372 4.15 -4.84 15.51
N PHE A 373 4.02 -5.99 16.15
CA PHE A 373 5.11 -6.54 16.96
C PHE A 373 6.33 -6.92 16.13
N CYS A 374 6.11 -7.53 14.97
CA CYS A 374 7.19 -7.96 14.07
C CYS A 374 8.00 -6.78 13.53
N LYS A 375 7.37 -5.65 13.21
CA LYS A 375 8.04 -4.44 12.70
C LYS A 375 9.02 -3.82 13.70
N VAL A 376 8.87 -4.07 14.99
CA VAL A 376 9.82 -3.61 16.00
C VAL A 376 11.19 -4.26 15.82
N CYS A 377 11.25 -5.54 15.41
CA CYS A 377 12.52 -6.21 15.14
C CYS A 377 13.30 -5.55 14.01
N ASP A 378 12.63 -5.16 12.92
CA ASP A 378 13.25 -4.42 11.81
C ASP A 378 13.78 -3.07 12.29
N ALA A 379 12.98 -2.34 13.07
CA ALA A 379 13.35 -1.05 13.61
C ALA A 379 14.59 -1.14 14.56
N VAL A 380 14.64 -2.17 15.39
CA VAL A 380 15.80 -2.41 16.31
C VAL A 380 17.06 -2.65 15.51
N ARG A 381 17.01 -3.48 14.47
CA ARG A 381 18.18 -3.74 13.59
C ARG A 381 18.63 -2.49 12.85
N ALA A 382 17.67 -1.78 12.25
CA ALA A 382 17.98 -0.57 11.49
C ALA A 382 18.64 0.53 12.34
N ALA A 383 18.26 0.65 13.61
CA ALA A 383 18.78 1.66 14.51
C ALA A 383 20.18 1.32 15.10
N GLY A 384 20.63 0.05 15.02
CA GLY A 384 21.91 -0.37 15.56
C GLY A 384 22.10 0.07 17.02
N ASN A 385 23.17 0.81 17.31
CA ASN A 385 23.50 1.27 18.66
C ASN A 385 22.96 2.66 19.04
N GLN A 386 22.17 3.29 18.16
CA GLN A 386 21.59 4.61 18.45
C GLN A 386 20.59 4.54 19.58
N ILE A 387 20.77 5.41 20.59
CA ILE A 387 19.85 5.55 21.72
C ILE A 387 19.34 6.97 21.74
N LYS A 388 18.04 7.14 21.89
CA LYS A 388 17.38 8.43 22.11
C LYS A 388 16.43 8.35 23.29
N THR A 389 15.92 9.48 23.71
CA THR A 389 14.86 9.58 24.73
C THR A 389 13.76 10.49 24.21
N VAL A 390 12.53 10.07 24.33
CA VAL A 390 11.35 10.88 24.04
C VAL A 390 11.13 11.84 25.19
N ARG A 391 11.64 13.07 25.06
CA ARG A 391 11.63 14.07 26.16
C ARG A 391 10.22 14.53 26.51
N ASN A 392 9.38 14.80 25.52
CA ASN A 392 8.02 15.29 25.72
C ASN A 392 7.04 14.49 24.84
N LEU A 393 6.59 13.37 25.35
CA LEU A 393 5.66 12.47 24.66
C LEU A 393 4.29 13.14 24.39
N ALA A 394 3.78 13.90 25.36
CA ALA A 394 2.50 14.58 25.25
C ALA A 394 2.53 15.64 24.12
N SER A 395 3.50 16.54 24.14
CA SER A 395 3.63 17.59 23.12
C SER A 395 3.82 16.99 21.71
N TRP A 396 4.59 15.91 21.58
CA TRP A 396 4.77 15.23 20.31
C TRP A 396 3.48 14.57 19.81
N PHE A 397 2.73 13.92 20.69
CA PHE A 397 1.55 13.16 20.26
C PHE A 397 0.32 14.02 20.05
N GLU A 398 0.18 15.12 20.81
CA GLU A 398 -0.94 16.06 20.75
C GLU A 398 -0.79 17.12 19.64
N SER A 399 0.40 17.25 19.00
CA SER A 399 0.72 18.22 17.94
C SER A 399 0.04 17.93 16.59
#